data_edaff8cc9b88c234316ffdc1fbe75d4f
#
_entry.id   edaff8cc9b88c234316ffdc1fbe75d4f
#
_cell.length_a   1.000
_cell.length_b   1.000
_cell.length_c   1.000
_cell.angle_alpha   90.00
_cell.angle_beta   90.00
_cell.angle_gamma   90.00
#
_symmetry.space_group_name_H-M   'P 1'
#
loop_
_entity.id
_entity.type
_entity.pdbx_description
1 polymer ?
#
loop_
_entity_poly.entity_id
_entity_poly.type
_entity_poly.pdbx_seq_one_letter_code
_entity_poly.pdbx_strand_id
1 'polypeptide(L)'
;KAGFQFKLLDPPFSETQMQEMKAVSDIWLNGRKEKGFSLGFFDEAYLQQAPIAIVESEEGEIVAFANIMPTKNKRVATIDLMRYDFEKAPEGIMDYLFVKLFQYFQAEGKQYFDMGMAPLANVGTEEDSFLEEKVANLVYVFAQRFYSFSGLQRYKEKFSPIWSPKYIVYPKRTWLLFDMIAILRIDNRKIEDRLKKRRLWK
;
A
#
# COMPACT_ATOMS: atom_id res chain seq x y z
N LYS A 1 -8.67 21.63 -8.93
CA LYS A 1 -8.81 23.11 -8.87
C LYS A 1 -9.13 23.59 -7.44
N ALA A 2 -8.77 22.90 -6.42
CA ALA A 2 -9.09 23.23 -5.03
C ALA A 2 -7.80 23.46 -4.23
N GLY A 3 -6.85 24.28 -4.73
CA GLY A 3 -5.68 24.71 -3.97
C GLY A 3 -4.68 23.64 -3.51
N PHE A 4 -4.97 22.37 -3.72
CA PHE A 4 -4.07 21.27 -3.34
C PHE A 4 -2.85 21.17 -4.24
N GLN A 5 -1.68 21.04 -3.64
CA GLN A 5 -0.40 20.99 -4.33
C GLN A 5 0.30 19.64 -4.12
N PHE A 6 0.75 19.04 -5.22
CA PHE A 6 1.62 17.87 -5.19
C PHE A 6 3.08 18.32 -5.04
N LYS A 7 3.81 17.72 -4.13
CA LYS A 7 5.24 17.93 -3.94
C LYS A 7 5.96 16.61 -3.71
N LEU A 8 7.24 16.59 -4.02
CA LEU A 8 8.16 15.54 -3.62
C LEU A 8 9.07 16.07 -2.53
N LEU A 9 9.20 15.30 -1.50
CA LEU A 9 10.13 15.57 -0.41
C LEU A 9 11.24 14.52 -0.46
N ASP A 10 12.48 14.98 -0.36
CA ASP A 10 13.65 14.12 -0.21
C ASP A 10 14.08 14.04 1.26
N PRO A 11 14.57 12.87 1.72
CA PRO A 11 15.10 12.77 3.06
C PRO A 11 16.42 13.59 3.20
N PRO A 12 16.76 14.05 4.40
CA PRO A 12 16.06 13.83 5.66
C PRO A 12 14.85 14.74 5.83
N PHE A 13 13.72 14.14 6.28
CA PHE A 13 12.52 14.89 6.60
C PHE A 13 12.62 15.55 7.97
N SER A 14 12.06 16.73 8.11
CA SER A 14 11.97 17.43 9.40
C SER A 14 11.06 16.68 10.38
N GLU A 15 11.23 16.94 11.65
CA GLU A 15 10.36 16.39 12.69
C GLU A 15 8.90 16.79 12.47
N THR A 16 8.66 18.06 12.05
CA THR A 16 7.30 18.55 11.73
C THR A 16 6.67 17.76 10.60
N GLN A 17 7.38 17.58 9.48
CA GLN A 17 6.89 16.80 8.34
C GLN A 17 6.57 15.34 8.74
N MET A 18 7.41 14.74 9.57
CA MET A 18 7.20 13.38 10.03
C MET A 18 5.98 13.27 10.97
N GLN A 19 5.77 14.28 11.83
CA GLN A 19 4.60 14.35 12.71
C GLN A 19 3.30 14.55 11.90
N GLU A 20 3.30 15.40 10.88
CA GLU A 20 2.15 15.60 9.99
C GLU A 20 1.79 14.32 9.23
N MET A 21 2.77 13.65 8.61
CA MET A 21 2.55 12.36 7.94
C MET A 21 2.06 11.30 8.92
N LYS A 22 2.54 11.33 10.17
CA LYS A 22 2.05 10.43 11.21
C LYS A 22 0.59 10.71 11.56
N ALA A 23 0.19 11.97 11.68
CA ALA A 23 -1.19 12.36 11.94
C ALA A 23 -2.12 11.87 10.82
N VAL A 24 -1.75 12.11 9.55
CA VAL A 24 -2.48 11.57 8.39
C VAL A 24 -2.60 10.05 8.47
N SER A 25 -1.53 9.37 8.85
CA SER A 25 -1.50 7.92 9.00
C SER A 25 -2.43 7.42 10.10
N ASP A 26 -2.46 8.09 11.25
CA ASP A 26 -3.30 7.73 12.40
C ASP A 26 -4.80 7.94 12.07
N ILE A 27 -5.15 9.03 11.38
CA ILE A 27 -6.51 9.29 10.88
C ILE A 27 -6.92 8.20 9.88
N TRP A 28 -6.06 7.89 8.91
CA TRP A 28 -6.35 6.84 7.93
C TRP A 28 -6.60 5.49 8.57
N LEU A 29 -5.85 5.14 9.62
CA LEU A 29 -6.05 3.91 10.39
C LEU A 29 -7.39 3.90 11.12
N ASN A 30 -7.89 5.05 11.56
CA ASN A 30 -9.16 5.18 12.26
C ASN A 30 -9.32 4.14 13.40
N GLY A 31 -8.31 4.05 14.26
CA GLY A 31 -8.26 3.09 15.38
C GLY A 31 -7.99 1.63 14.98
N ARG A 32 -7.88 1.32 13.69
CA ARG A 32 -7.52 -0.02 13.22
C ARG A 32 -6.04 -0.29 13.47
N LYS A 33 -5.71 -1.55 13.70
CA LYS A 33 -4.31 -1.97 13.78
C LYS A 33 -3.66 -1.95 12.41
N GLU A 34 -2.39 -1.59 12.36
CA GLU A 34 -1.55 -1.75 11.17
C GLU A 34 -1.56 -3.21 10.70
N LYS A 35 -1.67 -3.39 9.39
CA LYS A 35 -1.60 -4.70 8.75
C LYS A 35 -0.37 -4.74 7.86
N GLY A 36 0.62 -5.53 8.23
CA GLY A 36 1.91 -5.60 7.54
C GLY A 36 2.01 -6.64 6.43
N PHE A 37 0.89 -7.28 6.04
CA PHE A 37 0.96 -8.45 5.15
C PHE A 37 1.37 -8.13 3.71
N SER A 38 1.04 -7.00 3.17
CA SER A 38 1.34 -6.69 1.74
C SER A 38 1.79 -5.26 1.51
N LEU A 39 1.75 -4.44 2.55
CA LEU A 39 2.11 -3.03 2.52
C LEU A 39 3.01 -2.74 3.71
N GLY A 40 3.88 -1.74 3.58
CA GLY A 40 4.61 -1.18 4.69
C GLY A 40 3.66 -0.65 5.77
N PHE A 41 4.18 -0.49 6.96
CA PHE A 41 3.53 0.21 8.05
C PHE A 41 4.28 1.51 8.34
N PHE A 42 3.63 2.45 9.03
CA PHE A 42 4.27 3.72 9.35
C PHE A 42 5.46 3.49 10.30
N ASP A 43 6.65 3.63 9.76
CA ASP A 43 7.91 3.56 10.49
C ASP A 43 8.81 4.71 10.03
N GLU A 44 9.16 5.62 10.94
CA GLU A 44 9.94 6.82 10.63
C GLU A 44 11.31 6.47 10.03
N ALA A 45 12.00 5.46 10.58
CA ALA A 45 13.31 5.06 10.06
C ALA A 45 13.19 4.45 8.65
N TYR A 46 12.09 3.78 8.35
CA TYR A 46 11.80 3.27 7.03
C TYR A 46 11.46 4.40 6.05
N LEU A 47 10.60 5.32 6.44
CA LEU A 47 10.20 6.44 5.59
C LEU A 47 11.38 7.37 5.26
N GLN A 48 12.33 7.54 6.17
CA GLN A 48 13.56 8.33 5.95
C GLN A 48 14.52 7.74 4.89
N GLN A 49 14.22 6.58 4.30
CA GLN A 49 15.14 5.93 3.36
C GLN A 49 14.88 6.27 1.89
N ALA A 50 13.77 6.91 1.58
CA ALA A 50 13.38 7.17 0.19
C ALA A 50 12.50 8.44 0.10
N PRO A 51 12.42 9.06 -1.08
CA PRO A 51 11.54 10.20 -1.31
C PRO A 51 10.07 9.88 -1.00
N ILE A 52 9.34 10.90 -0.58
CA ILE A 52 7.91 10.81 -0.30
C ILE A 52 7.17 11.83 -1.17
N ALA A 53 6.17 11.35 -1.91
CA ALA A 53 5.21 12.22 -2.57
C ALA A 53 4.15 12.63 -1.55
N ILE A 54 3.88 13.93 -1.47
CA ILE A 54 2.86 14.51 -0.60
C ILE A 54 1.84 15.31 -1.40
N VAL A 55 0.68 15.48 -0.83
CA VAL A 55 -0.30 16.49 -1.24
C VAL A 55 -0.55 17.40 -0.05
N GLU A 56 -0.33 18.69 -0.26
CA GLU A 56 -0.61 19.74 0.72
C GLU A 56 -1.88 20.48 0.37
N SER A 57 -2.60 20.93 1.40
CA SER A 57 -3.71 21.89 1.28
C SER A 57 -3.23 23.30 0.97
N GLU A 58 -4.14 24.25 0.78
CA GLU A 58 -3.83 25.68 0.63
C GLU A 58 -3.13 26.26 1.86
N GLU A 59 -3.44 25.73 3.04
CA GLU A 59 -2.84 26.12 4.32
C GLU A 59 -1.44 25.52 4.54
N GLY A 60 -0.97 24.66 3.60
CA GLY A 60 0.33 24.01 3.68
C GLY A 60 0.35 22.76 4.56
N GLU A 61 -0.81 22.21 4.95
CA GLU A 61 -0.90 20.98 5.72
C GLU A 61 -0.82 19.74 4.81
N ILE A 62 -0.07 18.71 5.20
CA ILE A 62 -0.03 17.44 4.47
C ILE A 62 -1.36 16.70 4.68
N VAL A 63 -2.08 16.46 3.58
CA VAL A 63 -3.36 15.73 3.61
C VAL A 63 -3.31 14.34 2.96
N ALA A 64 -2.26 14.05 2.20
CA ALA A 64 -2.01 12.72 1.65
C ALA A 64 -0.51 12.54 1.42
N PHE A 65 -0.05 11.28 1.49
CA PHE A 65 1.32 10.95 1.15
C PHE A 65 1.46 9.53 0.59
N ALA A 66 2.53 9.30 -0.16
CA ALA A 66 2.98 7.98 -0.59
C ALA A 66 4.51 7.95 -0.62
N ASN A 67 5.12 6.92 -0.01
CA ASN A 67 6.56 6.73 -0.11
C ASN A 67 6.93 6.05 -1.43
N ILE A 68 8.00 6.52 -2.05
CA ILE A 68 8.51 5.99 -3.31
C ILE A 68 9.51 4.87 -2.98
N MET A 69 9.27 3.69 -3.55
CA MET A 69 10.17 2.56 -3.33
C MET A 69 11.33 2.57 -4.31
N PRO A 70 12.57 2.43 -3.82
CA PRO A 70 13.71 2.24 -4.70
C PRO A 70 13.60 0.89 -5.43
N THR A 71 13.66 0.92 -6.74
CA THR A 71 13.60 -0.28 -7.59
C THR A 71 14.94 -0.51 -8.28
N LYS A 72 15.37 -1.78 -8.38
CA LYS A 72 16.55 -2.14 -9.17
C LYS A 72 16.31 -1.92 -10.66
N ASN A 73 15.08 -2.11 -11.12
CA ASN A 73 14.70 -1.86 -12.50
C ASN A 73 14.47 -0.37 -12.72
N LYS A 74 15.42 0.28 -13.38
CA LYS A 74 15.34 1.73 -13.66
C LYS A 74 14.13 2.14 -14.50
N ARG A 75 13.46 1.20 -15.18
CA ARG A 75 12.28 1.46 -16.01
C ARG A 75 10.97 1.46 -15.23
N VAL A 76 10.97 0.96 -13.99
CA VAL A 76 9.77 0.78 -13.17
C VAL A 76 9.82 1.70 -11.97
N ALA A 77 8.74 2.37 -11.69
CA ALA A 77 8.49 3.07 -10.43
C ALA A 77 7.40 2.36 -9.64
N THR A 78 7.43 2.44 -8.33
CA THR A 78 6.40 1.90 -7.44
C THR A 78 6.38 2.66 -6.12
N ILE A 79 5.28 2.55 -5.42
CA ILE A 79 5.07 3.04 -4.05
C ILE A 79 4.72 1.86 -3.16
N ASP A 80 4.88 2.03 -1.86
CA ASP A 80 4.50 1.00 -0.88
C ASP A 80 3.39 1.50 0.03
N LEU A 81 3.69 2.40 0.94
CA LEU A 81 2.73 2.97 1.87
C LEU A 81 2.11 4.22 1.25
N MET A 82 0.78 4.26 1.17
CA MET A 82 0.05 5.47 0.80
C MET A 82 -1.11 5.69 1.76
N ARG A 83 -1.32 6.94 2.18
CA ARG A 83 -2.35 7.31 3.13
C ARG A 83 -2.87 8.71 2.86
N TYR A 84 -4.08 8.98 3.29
CA TYR A 84 -4.70 10.29 3.21
C TYR A 84 -5.57 10.54 4.44
N ASP A 85 -5.72 11.78 4.76
CA ASP A 85 -6.62 12.28 5.78
C ASP A 85 -8.03 12.36 5.17
N PHE A 86 -8.93 11.45 5.54
CA PHE A 86 -10.29 11.43 4.99
C PHE A 86 -11.20 12.51 5.59
N GLU A 87 -10.75 13.21 6.64
CA GLU A 87 -11.49 14.32 7.24
C GLU A 87 -11.21 15.65 6.53
N LYS A 88 -9.96 15.87 6.08
CA LYS A 88 -9.51 17.09 5.43
C LYS A 88 -9.38 17.00 3.91
N ALA A 89 -9.08 15.82 3.39
CA ALA A 89 -8.86 15.64 1.97
C ALA A 89 -10.19 15.53 1.20
N PRO A 90 -10.33 16.19 0.04
CA PRO A 90 -11.51 16.08 -0.79
C PRO A 90 -11.58 14.69 -1.46
N GLU A 91 -12.78 14.34 -1.91
CA GLU A 91 -12.96 13.17 -2.78
C GLU A 91 -12.02 13.24 -3.98
N GLY A 92 -11.42 12.10 -4.35
CA GLY A 92 -10.50 12.02 -5.48
C GLY A 92 -9.05 12.43 -5.16
N ILE A 93 -8.70 12.75 -3.91
CA ILE A 93 -7.32 13.13 -3.53
C ILE A 93 -6.31 12.02 -3.90
N MET A 94 -6.69 10.75 -3.75
CA MET A 94 -5.84 9.63 -4.13
C MET A 94 -5.71 9.48 -5.64
N ASP A 95 -6.76 9.77 -6.40
CA ASP A 95 -6.70 9.80 -7.86
C ASP A 95 -5.75 10.91 -8.33
N TYR A 96 -5.84 12.08 -7.70
CA TYR A 96 -4.92 13.21 -7.95
C TYR A 96 -3.47 12.81 -7.65
N LEU A 97 -3.20 12.21 -6.50
CA LEU A 97 -1.86 11.75 -6.10
C LEU A 97 -1.29 10.76 -7.13
N PHE A 98 -2.07 9.75 -7.56
CA PHE A 98 -1.64 8.80 -8.57
C PHE A 98 -1.37 9.44 -9.93
N VAL A 99 -2.25 10.31 -10.41
CA VAL A 99 -2.05 11.01 -11.68
C VAL A 99 -0.77 11.85 -11.64
N LYS A 100 -0.52 12.54 -10.53
CA LYS A 100 0.71 13.33 -10.35
C LYS A 100 1.96 12.46 -10.29
N LEU A 101 1.91 11.30 -9.61
CA LEU A 101 2.99 10.33 -9.60
C LEU A 101 3.28 9.78 -11.00
N PHE A 102 2.25 9.45 -11.78
CA PHE A 102 2.42 8.98 -13.15
C PHE A 102 3.09 10.04 -14.04
N GLN A 103 2.63 11.29 -13.95
CA GLN A 103 3.22 12.40 -14.70
C GLN A 103 4.69 12.64 -14.31
N TYR A 104 4.97 12.62 -13.01
CA TYR A 104 6.33 12.79 -12.50
C TYR A 104 7.26 11.69 -13.00
N PHE A 105 6.88 10.42 -12.84
CA PHE A 105 7.72 9.31 -13.26
C PHE A 105 7.84 9.17 -14.78
N GLN A 106 6.82 9.58 -15.52
CA GLN A 106 6.91 9.69 -16.98
C GLN A 106 7.96 10.74 -17.39
N ALA A 107 7.98 11.90 -16.74
CA ALA A 107 8.99 12.93 -16.96
C ALA A 107 10.41 12.45 -16.59
N GLU A 108 10.54 11.62 -15.55
CA GLU A 108 11.78 10.95 -15.16
C GLU A 108 12.20 9.79 -16.10
N GLY A 109 11.46 9.56 -17.19
CA GLY A 109 11.77 8.52 -18.16
C GLY A 109 11.40 7.09 -17.73
N LYS A 110 10.60 6.92 -16.70
CA LYS A 110 10.06 5.61 -16.32
C LYS A 110 9.03 5.15 -17.34
N GLN A 111 9.03 3.86 -17.64
CA GLN A 111 8.14 3.27 -18.64
C GLN A 111 6.92 2.62 -18.01
N TYR A 112 7.04 2.22 -16.76
CA TYR A 112 5.99 1.53 -16.02
C TYR A 112 5.88 2.08 -14.60
N PHE A 113 4.66 2.11 -14.11
CA PHE A 113 4.35 2.33 -12.70
C PHE A 113 3.64 1.09 -12.15
N ASP A 114 4.28 0.38 -11.23
CA ASP A 114 3.68 -0.78 -10.57
C ASP A 114 2.79 -0.30 -9.41
N MET A 115 1.50 -0.47 -9.57
CA MET A 115 0.49 -0.11 -8.57
C MET A 115 0.35 -1.16 -7.46
N GLY A 116 1.21 -2.18 -7.45
CA GLY A 116 1.15 -3.28 -6.50
C GLY A 116 0.07 -4.32 -6.83
N MET A 117 -0.01 -5.36 -6.02
CA MET A 117 -0.94 -6.48 -6.24
C MET A 117 -2.39 -6.11 -5.91
N ALA A 118 -3.33 -6.79 -6.58
CA ALA A 118 -4.68 -7.02 -6.09
C ALA A 118 -4.76 -8.49 -5.60
N PRO A 119 -4.51 -8.75 -4.31
CA PRO A 119 -4.40 -10.13 -3.81
C PRO A 119 -5.67 -10.93 -4.06
N LEU A 120 -5.50 -12.18 -4.50
CA LEU A 120 -6.60 -13.14 -4.77
C LEU A 120 -7.61 -12.69 -5.83
N ALA A 121 -7.36 -11.60 -6.56
CA ALA A 121 -8.21 -11.21 -7.67
C ALA A 121 -8.15 -12.27 -8.78
N ASN A 122 -9.30 -12.70 -9.26
CA ASN A 122 -9.47 -13.69 -10.32
C ASN A 122 -8.85 -15.09 -10.03
N VAL A 123 -8.66 -15.44 -8.76
CA VAL A 123 -8.20 -16.79 -8.39
C VAL A 123 -9.40 -17.70 -8.27
N GLY A 124 -9.32 -18.88 -8.91
CA GLY A 124 -10.35 -19.92 -8.82
C GLY A 124 -11.70 -19.54 -9.44
N THR A 125 -11.70 -18.67 -10.43
CA THR A 125 -12.92 -18.22 -11.14
C THR A 125 -13.21 -19.07 -12.37
N GLU A 126 -12.23 -19.83 -12.87
CA GLU A 126 -12.39 -20.69 -14.03
C GLU A 126 -12.97 -22.05 -13.63
N GLU A 127 -13.71 -22.70 -14.53
CA GLU A 127 -14.35 -24.01 -14.27
C GLU A 127 -13.33 -25.11 -13.98
N ASP A 128 -12.17 -25.08 -14.65
CA ASP A 128 -11.06 -26.02 -14.53
C ASP A 128 -10.04 -25.65 -13.46
N SER A 129 -10.28 -24.60 -12.67
CA SER A 129 -9.42 -24.20 -11.57
C SER A 129 -9.23 -25.33 -10.56
N PHE A 130 -8.01 -25.46 -10.04
CA PHE A 130 -7.70 -26.44 -9.00
C PHE A 130 -8.54 -26.22 -7.73
N LEU A 131 -8.73 -27.30 -6.97
CA LEU A 131 -9.54 -27.23 -5.74
C LEU A 131 -9.00 -26.19 -4.75
N GLU A 132 -7.69 -26.09 -4.64
CA GLU A 132 -6.99 -25.11 -3.80
C GLU A 132 -7.29 -23.67 -4.22
N GLU A 133 -7.39 -23.41 -5.53
CA GLU A 133 -7.75 -22.09 -6.07
C GLU A 133 -9.22 -21.77 -5.80
N LYS A 134 -10.12 -22.76 -5.91
CA LYS A 134 -11.54 -22.61 -5.55
C LYS A 134 -11.70 -22.31 -4.06
N VAL A 135 -10.91 -22.96 -3.21
CA VAL A 135 -10.87 -22.65 -1.76
C VAL A 135 -10.31 -21.26 -1.51
N ALA A 136 -9.26 -20.85 -2.23
CA ALA A 136 -8.72 -19.50 -2.13
C ALA A 136 -9.75 -18.42 -2.57
N ASN A 137 -10.52 -18.71 -3.62
CA ASN A 137 -11.63 -17.85 -4.03
C ASN A 137 -12.72 -17.75 -2.95
N LEU A 138 -13.06 -18.87 -2.32
CA LEU A 138 -14.01 -18.87 -1.21
C LEU A 138 -13.51 -17.98 -0.05
N VAL A 139 -12.22 -18.10 0.30
CA VAL A 139 -11.59 -17.24 1.31
C VAL A 139 -11.61 -15.77 0.87
N TYR A 140 -11.36 -15.48 -0.42
CA TYR A 140 -11.47 -14.14 -0.98
C TYR A 140 -12.88 -13.56 -0.81
N VAL A 141 -13.90 -14.31 -1.18
CA VAL A 141 -15.31 -13.88 -1.05
C VAL A 141 -15.72 -13.65 0.41
N PHE A 142 -15.32 -14.53 1.32
CA PHE A 142 -15.62 -14.36 2.75
C PHE A 142 -14.77 -13.28 3.40
N ALA A 143 -13.49 -13.16 3.02
CA ALA A 143 -12.59 -12.14 3.56
C ALA A 143 -12.92 -10.72 3.07
N GLN A 144 -13.69 -10.57 2.00
CA GLN A 144 -14.21 -9.26 1.55
C GLN A 144 -14.97 -8.52 2.66
N ARG A 145 -15.57 -9.26 3.59
CA ARG A 145 -16.27 -8.67 4.75
C ARG A 145 -15.31 -7.99 5.73
N PHE A 146 -14.02 -8.35 5.70
CA PHE A 146 -12.97 -7.84 6.60
C PHE A 146 -11.92 -6.98 5.88
N TYR A 147 -11.77 -7.16 4.58
CA TYR A 147 -10.82 -6.43 3.75
C TYR A 147 -11.41 -6.27 2.34
N SER A 148 -11.54 -5.02 1.86
CA SER A 148 -12.14 -4.73 0.55
C SER A 148 -11.15 -5.04 -0.61
N PHE A 149 -10.85 -6.31 -0.85
CA PHE A 149 -10.00 -6.72 -1.97
C PHE A 149 -10.59 -6.32 -3.32
N SER A 150 -11.91 -6.49 -3.49
CA SER A 150 -12.61 -6.07 -4.71
C SER A 150 -12.63 -4.55 -4.89
N GLY A 151 -12.68 -3.79 -3.80
CA GLY A 151 -12.57 -2.34 -3.83
C GLY A 151 -11.20 -1.90 -4.34
N LEU A 152 -10.13 -2.55 -3.89
CA LEU A 152 -8.76 -2.26 -4.34
C LEU A 152 -8.57 -2.59 -5.83
N GLN A 153 -9.10 -3.72 -6.29
CA GLN A 153 -9.06 -4.09 -7.71
C GLN A 153 -9.79 -3.05 -8.56
N ARG A 154 -11.06 -2.74 -8.25
CA ARG A 154 -11.85 -1.72 -8.95
C ARG A 154 -11.19 -0.34 -8.95
N TYR A 155 -10.58 0.02 -7.82
CA TYR A 155 -9.85 1.28 -7.74
C TYR A 155 -8.72 1.34 -8.76
N LYS A 156 -7.91 0.27 -8.86
CA LYS A 156 -6.81 0.19 -9.82
C LYS A 156 -7.31 0.13 -11.28
N GLU A 157 -8.43 -0.52 -11.54
CA GLU A 157 -9.05 -0.62 -12.86
C GLU A 157 -9.40 0.74 -13.47
N LYS A 158 -9.64 1.78 -12.64
CA LYS A 158 -9.84 3.16 -13.13
C LYS A 158 -8.69 3.66 -14.00
N PHE A 159 -7.48 3.18 -13.77
CA PHE A 159 -6.27 3.59 -14.48
C PHE A 159 -5.94 2.68 -15.66
N SER A 160 -6.84 1.78 -16.04
CA SER A 160 -6.66 0.82 -17.15
C SER A 160 -5.32 0.08 -17.09
N PRO A 161 -4.98 -0.59 -15.98
CA PRO A 161 -3.68 -1.21 -15.80
C PRO A 161 -3.50 -2.45 -16.69
N ILE A 162 -2.25 -2.77 -17.00
CA ILE A 162 -1.89 -4.06 -17.55
C ILE A 162 -1.77 -5.04 -16.38
N TRP A 163 -2.68 -6.00 -16.31
CA TRP A 163 -2.65 -7.04 -15.29
C TRP A 163 -1.64 -8.14 -15.65
N SER A 164 -0.81 -8.49 -14.68
CA SER A 164 0.15 -9.58 -14.79
C SER A 164 -0.09 -10.59 -13.66
N PRO A 165 -0.21 -11.89 -13.95
CA PRO A 165 -0.45 -12.88 -12.93
C PRO A 165 0.74 -12.99 -11.98
N LYS A 166 0.46 -13.16 -10.68
CA LYS A 166 1.43 -13.49 -9.64
C LYS A 166 1.11 -14.88 -9.10
N TYR A 167 2.12 -15.71 -8.99
CA TYR A 167 1.96 -17.09 -8.57
C TYR A 167 2.51 -17.31 -7.16
N ILE A 168 1.82 -18.16 -6.40
CA ILE A 168 2.31 -18.66 -5.11
C ILE A 168 2.88 -20.06 -5.35
N VAL A 169 4.13 -20.25 -4.95
CA VAL A 169 4.78 -21.57 -4.95
C VAL A 169 4.86 -22.05 -3.51
N TYR A 170 4.32 -23.23 -3.24
CA TYR A 170 4.29 -23.81 -1.90
C TYR A 170 4.65 -25.32 -1.95
N PRO A 171 5.12 -25.91 -0.83
CA PRO A 171 5.47 -27.32 -0.79
C PRO A 171 4.24 -28.21 -0.99
N LYS A 172 4.33 -29.21 -1.87
CA LYS A 172 3.22 -30.14 -2.18
C LYS A 172 2.70 -30.90 -0.95
N ARG A 173 3.51 -31.00 0.12
CA ARG A 173 3.16 -31.72 1.35
C ARG A 173 2.37 -30.89 2.36
N THR A 174 2.27 -29.58 2.13
CA THR A 174 1.55 -28.66 3.01
C THR A 174 0.27 -28.18 2.32
N TRP A 175 -0.75 -27.90 3.11
CA TRP A 175 -1.94 -27.23 2.60
C TRP A 175 -1.69 -25.73 2.53
N LEU A 176 -1.94 -25.13 1.37
CA LEU A 176 -1.77 -23.69 1.13
C LEU A 176 -2.37 -22.83 2.27
N LEU A 177 -3.52 -23.25 2.81
CA LEU A 177 -4.17 -22.52 3.91
C LEU A 177 -3.31 -22.48 5.17
N PHE A 178 -2.62 -23.57 5.53
CA PHE A 178 -1.73 -23.58 6.70
C PHE A 178 -0.49 -22.71 6.47
N ASP A 179 0.06 -22.71 5.27
CA ASP A 179 1.20 -21.86 4.91
C ASP A 179 0.79 -20.37 4.95
N MET A 180 -0.39 -20.01 4.46
CA MET A 180 -0.93 -18.66 4.56
C MET A 180 -1.14 -18.22 6.02
N ILE A 181 -1.70 -19.10 6.87
CA ILE A 181 -1.87 -18.81 8.30
C ILE A 181 -0.52 -18.62 8.97
N ALA A 182 0.48 -19.44 8.64
CA ALA A 182 1.83 -19.31 9.18
C ALA A 182 2.47 -17.97 8.79
N ILE A 183 2.36 -17.56 7.53
CA ILE A 183 2.84 -16.25 7.05
C ILE A 183 2.18 -15.12 7.83
N LEU A 184 0.85 -15.12 7.94
CA LEU A 184 0.10 -14.10 8.69
C LEU A 184 0.53 -14.03 10.16
N ARG A 185 0.80 -15.17 10.80
CA ARG A 185 1.28 -15.20 12.20
C ARG A 185 2.68 -14.65 12.34
N ILE A 186 3.58 -14.94 11.38
CA ILE A 186 4.95 -14.43 11.42
C ILE A 186 4.96 -12.91 11.22
N ASP A 187 4.15 -12.42 10.28
CA ASP A 187 4.06 -10.99 9.97
C ASP A 187 3.51 -10.21 11.16
N ASN A 188 2.42 -10.66 11.76
CA ASN A 188 1.86 -10.04 12.97
C ASN A 188 2.86 -10.02 14.13
N ARG A 189 3.66 -11.08 14.34
CA ARG A 189 4.69 -11.12 15.38
C ARG A 189 5.79 -10.08 15.14
N LYS A 190 6.26 -9.94 13.91
CA LYS A 190 7.30 -8.94 13.57
C LYS A 190 6.87 -7.52 13.92
N ILE A 191 5.62 -7.19 13.66
CA ILE A 191 5.06 -5.86 13.98
C ILE A 191 4.99 -5.68 15.49
N GLU A 192 4.47 -6.66 16.24
CA GLU A 192 4.38 -6.59 17.70
C GLU A 192 5.76 -6.49 18.36
N ASP A 193 6.75 -7.24 17.90
CA ASP A 193 8.11 -7.20 18.44
C ASP A 193 8.80 -5.86 18.15
N ARG A 194 8.59 -5.25 17.00
CA ARG A 194 9.08 -3.91 16.69
C ARG A 194 8.42 -2.85 17.56
N LEU A 195 7.11 -2.93 17.75
CA LEU A 195 6.37 -2.01 18.62
C LEU A 195 6.77 -2.15 20.09
N LYS A 196 7.06 -3.37 20.56
CA LYS A 196 7.58 -3.62 21.93
C LYS A 196 8.97 -3.04 22.10
N LYS A 197 9.88 -3.25 21.17
CA LYS A 197 11.23 -2.65 21.20
C LYS A 197 11.18 -1.12 21.31
N ARG A 198 10.30 -0.46 20.57
CA ARG A 198 10.12 1.01 20.68
C ARG A 198 9.64 1.47 22.05
N ARG A 199 8.79 0.68 22.74
CA ARG A 199 8.30 1.03 24.09
C ARG A 199 9.36 0.88 25.17
N LEU A 200 10.37 0.05 24.96
CA LEU A 200 11.47 -0.17 25.91
C LEU A 200 12.57 0.90 25.81
N TRP A 201 12.58 1.73 24.77
CA TRP A 201 13.56 2.79 24.55
C TRP A 201 12.98 4.20 24.73
N LYS A 202 11.77 4.33 25.23
CA LYS A 202 11.16 5.56 25.73
C LYS A 202 11.08 5.51 27.27
#